data_8e3d7c4ba85cb8077da4195a094391a4
#
_entry.id   8e3d7c4ba85cb8077da4195a094391a4
#
_cell.length_a   1.000
_cell.length_b   1.000
_cell.length_c   1.000
_cell.angle_alpha   90.00
_cell.angle_beta   90.00
_cell.angle_gamma   90.00
#
_symmetry.space_group_name_H-M   'P 1'
#
loop_
_entity.id
_entity.type
_entity.pdbx_description
1 polymer ?
#
loop_
_entity_poly.entity_id
_entity_poly.type
_entity_poly.pdbx_seq_one_letter_code
_entity_poly.pdbx_strand_id
1 'polypeptide(L)'
;VSTNIINMNQRRYDIDALRSIAMFLLIFYHLAISFTSVAPYIAFVQNKRFNDGVWDLLSVMNSWRIPLVFLISGIALRLSFQRRTKIEMLKERIKILIIPYIFGTTIFGTASLAIAFTYYEGWSSDYLWLGVLTIFDGAHLWFLKNIFIYCLILIPFLNLISNKADKDTILSKILNMPGGVFVFSIPVILEGHLLNITAYSEVVNYGRSYQEYANTNHGFLLGFIWFFLGILLVSQGDTFWESNK
;
A
#
# COMPACT_ATOMS: atom_id res chain seq x y z
N VAL A 1 -2.35 10.85 -40.36
CA VAL A 1 -2.66 10.97 -38.94
C VAL A 1 -1.60 10.16 -38.21
N SER A 2 -0.55 10.83 -37.69
CA SER A 2 0.50 10.15 -36.92
C SER A 2 -0.11 9.73 -35.57
N THR A 3 -0.36 8.47 -35.42
CA THR A 3 -0.61 7.85 -34.11
C THR A 3 0.59 8.11 -33.24
N ASN A 4 0.48 9.04 -32.33
CA ASN A 4 1.43 9.19 -31.21
C ASN A 4 1.32 7.92 -30.35
N ILE A 5 2.05 6.89 -30.76
CA ILE A 5 2.30 5.74 -29.88
C ILE A 5 3.04 6.33 -28.68
N ILE A 6 2.35 6.42 -27.55
CA ILE A 6 2.98 6.81 -26.30
C ILE A 6 4.18 5.89 -26.13
N ASN A 7 5.36 6.49 -26.19
CA ASN A 7 6.61 5.73 -26.14
C ASN A 7 6.73 5.14 -24.73
N MET A 8 6.20 3.96 -24.51
CA MET A 8 6.18 3.22 -23.25
C MET A 8 7.59 3.01 -22.67
N ASN A 9 8.62 3.37 -23.47
CA ASN A 9 10.01 3.38 -23.05
C ASN A 9 10.44 4.66 -22.32
N GLN A 10 9.62 5.70 -22.31
CA GLN A 10 9.93 6.91 -21.55
C GLN A 10 9.70 6.68 -20.05
N ARG A 11 10.57 7.29 -19.24
CA ARG A 11 10.41 7.31 -17.80
C ARG A 11 9.18 8.14 -17.44
N ARG A 12 8.29 7.58 -16.62
CA ARG A 12 7.03 8.21 -16.18
C ARG A 12 7.28 9.02 -14.91
N TYR A 13 7.64 10.28 -15.10
CA TYR A 13 7.92 11.22 -14.00
C TYR A 13 6.69 11.51 -13.14
N ASP A 14 5.48 11.44 -13.71
CA ASP A 14 4.22 11.58 -13.00
C ASP A 14 4.02 10.48 -11.95
N ILE A 15 4.31 9.22 -12.30
CA ILE A 15 4.25 8.08 -11.36
C ILE A 15 5.34 8.21 -10.29
N ASP A 16 6.55 8.63 -10.67
CA ASP A 16 7.63 8.86 -9.73
C ASP A 16 7.27 9.99 -8.74
N ALA A 17 6.63 11.07 -9.22
CA ALA A 17 6.15 12.18 -8.38
C ALA A 17 5.08 11.72 -7.40
N LEU A 18 4.06 10.98 -7.86
CA LEU A 18 3.01 10.43 -6.99
C LEU A 18 3.58 9.52 -5.90
N ARG A 19 4.58 8.69 -6.23
CA ARG A 19 5.27 7.85 -5.25
C ARG A 19 5.99 8.71 -4.21
N SER A 20 6.69 9.75 -4.64
CA SER A 20 7.41 10.65 -3.74
C SER A 20 6.46 11.39 -2.81
N ILE A 21 5.31 11.84 -3.31
CA ILE A 21 4.25 12.48 -2.51
C ILE A 21 3.69 11.48 -1.48
N ALA A 22 3.38 10.25 -1.89
CA ALA A 22 2.85 9.22 -0.99
C ALA A 22 3.84 8.88 0.13
N MET A 23 5.14 8.81 -0.17
CA MET A 23 6.20 8.58 0.82
C MET A 23 6.39 9.78 1.76
N PHE A 24 6.33 11.00 1.24
CA PHE A 24 6.37 12.20 2.06
C PHE A 24 5.21 12.27 3.04
N LEU A 25 4.00 12.00 2.57
CA LEU A 25 2.81 11.93 3.42
C LEU A 25 2.90 10.84 4.48
N LEU A 26 3.63 9.75 4.22
CA LEU A 26 3.89 8.71 5.22
C LEU A 26 4.73 9.23 6.38
N ILE A 27 5.79 9.98 6.09
CA ILE A 27 6.64 10.61 7.12
C ILE A 27 5.81 11.59 7.95
N PHE A 28 5.04 12.44 7.29
CA PHE A 28 4.16 13.40 7.97
C PHE A 28 3.12 12.70 8.86
N TYR A 29 2.52 11.62 8.38
CA TYR A 29 1.60 10.79 9.16
C TYR A 29 2.23 10.28 10.44
N HIS A 30 3.43 9.67 10.37
CA HIS A 30 4.10 9.12 11.54
C HIS A 30 4.52 10.19 12.56
N LEU A 31 4.88 11.39 12.09
CA LEU A 31 5.14 12.52 12.99
C LEU A 31 3.86 13.00 13.67
N ALA A 32 2.78 13.13 12.92
CA ALA A 32 1.51 13.66 13.43
C ALA A 32 0.82 12.70 14.39
N ILE A 33 1.01 11.40 14.25
CA ILE A 33 0.38 10.39 15.11
C ILE A 33 0.79 10.53 16.57
N SER A 34 2.00 11.00 16.84
CA SER A 34 2.47 11.28 18.23
C SER A 34 1.63 12.35 18.94
N PHE A 35 0.81 13.11 18.20
CA PHE A 35 -0.10 14.11 18.75
C PHE A 35 -1.54 13.62 18.88
N THR A 36 -1.76 12.32 18.84
CA THR A 36 -3.09 11.68 18.97
C THR A 36 -3.13 10.77 20.18
N SER A 37 -4.35 10.45 20.67
CA SER A 37 -4.56 9.45 21.73
C SER A 37 -4.22 8.02 21.28
N VAL A 38 -4.10 7.78 19.97
CA VAL A 38 -3.81 6.46 19.39
C VAL A 38 -2.33 6.09 19.45
N ALA A 39 -1.43 7.08 19.64
CA ALA A 39 0.02 6.88 19.61
C ALA A 39 0.51 5.71 20.49
N PRO A 40 0.10 5.57 21.79
CA PRO A 40 0.56 4.46 22.63
C PRO A 40 0.19 3.08 22.11
N TYR A 41 -1.00 2.94 21.50
CA TYR A 41 -1.52 1.65 21.01
C TYR A 41 -0.75 1.10 19.81
N ILE A 42 0.02 1.95 19.14
CA ILE A 42 0.83 1.57 17.97
C ILE A 42 2.33 1.79 18.22
N ALA A 43 2.73 1.75 19.49
CA ALA A 43 4.12 1.87 19.94
C ALA A 43 4.81 3.18 19.52
N PHE A 44 4.08 4.31 19.58
CA PHE A 44 4.64 5.65 19.47
C PHE A 44 4.61 6.37 20.84
N VAL A 45 5.59 7.23 21.06
CA VAL A 45 5.58 8.12 22.22
C VAL A 45 4.55 9.23 21.98
N GLN A 46 3.56 9.31 22.86
CA GLN A 46 2.52 10.35 22.81
C GLN A 46 3.04 11.68 23.35
N ASN A 47 2.76 12.74 22.63
CA ASN A 47 3.02 14.08 23.12
C ASN A 47 2.09 14.43 24.30
N LYS A 48 2.60 15.14 25.31
CA LYS A 48 1.79 15.62 26.47
C LYS A 48 0.62 16.52 26.04
N ARG A 49 0.76 17.22 24.91
CA ARG A 49 -0.29 18.06 24.32
C ARG A 49 -0.81 17.35 23.07
N PHE A 50 -1.68 16.38 23.23
CA PHE A 50 -2.34 15.70 22.12
C PHE A 50 -3.72 16.32 21.85
N ASN A 51 -4.22 16.11 20.63
CA ASN A 51 -5.54 16.56 20.18
C ASN A 51 -6.12 15.51 19.23
N ASP A 52 -7.27 14.95 19.58
CA ASP A 52 -7.91 13.89 18.79
C ASP A 52 -8.42 14.36 17.42
N GLY A 53 -8.65 15.65 17.21
CA GLY A 53 -8.92 16.19 15.87
C GLY A 53 -7.79 15.98 14.87
N VAL A 54 -6.55 15.75 15.34
CA VAL A 54 -5.43 15.32 14.47
C VAL A 54 -5.69 13.93 13.92
N TRP A 55 -6.26 13.03 14.72
CA TRP A 55 -6.61 11.68 14.29
C TRP A 55 -7.64 11.68 13.16
N ASP A 56 -8.66 12.53 13.23
CA ASP A 56 -9.67 12.64 12.19
C ASP A 56 -9.05 13.02 10.84
N LEU A 57 -8.13 13.99 10.84
CA LEU A 57 -7.39 14.38 9.64
C LEU A 57 -6.52 13.23 9.10
N LEU A 58 -5.80 12.54 9.98
CA LEU A 58 -4.96 11.40 9.61
C LEU A 58 -5.78 10.24 9.05
N SER A 59 -6.98 10.03 9.57
CA SER A 59 -7.92 9.03 9.11
C SER A 59 -8.37 9.27 7.68
N VAL A 60 -8.76 10.50 7.36
CA VAL A 60 -9.10 10.90 5.99
C VAL A 60 -7.91 10.72 5.05
N MET A 61 -6.71 11.10 5.49
CA MET A 61 -5.50 10.91 4.70
C MET A 61 -5.18 9.44 4.45
N ASN A 62 -5.37 8.56 5.43
CA ASN A 62 -5.11 7.13 5.30
C ASN A 62 -6.04 6.45 4.29
N SER A 63 -7.28 6.87 4.18
CA SER A 63 -8.28 6.23 3.32
C SER A 63 -7.89 6.22 1.83
N TRP A 64 -7.08 7.17 1.38
CA TRP A 64 -6.61 7.25 -0.02
C TRP A 64 -5.09 7.04 -0.17
N ARG A 65 -4.30 7.44 0.82
CA ARG A 65 -2.84 7.32 0.76
C ARG A 65 -2.37 5.87 0.67
N ILE A 66 -2.92 5.00 1.51
CA ILE A 66 -2.55 3.57 1.52
C ILE A 66 -2.96 2.88 0.22
N PRO A 67 -4.20 2.99 -0.27
CA PRO A 67 -4.59 2.55 -1.61
C PRO A 67 -3.67 3.06 -2.71
N LEU A 68 -3.30 4.34 -2.68
CA LEU A 68 -2.41 4.94 -3.69
C LEU A 68 -1.04 4.28 -3.74
N VAL A 69 -0.42 3.97 -2.58
CA VAL A 69 0.88 3.28 -2.53
C VAL A 69 0.82 1.92 -3.20
N PHE A 70 -0.24 1.15 -2.95
CA PHE A 70 -0.41 -0.16 -3.57
C PHE A 70 -0.71 -0.05 -5.07
N LEU A 71 -1.57 0.86 -5.48
CA LEU A 71 -1.88 1.13 -6.89
C LEU A 71 -0.61 1.46 -7.69
N ILE A 72 0.18 2.42 -7.21
CA ILE A 72 1.44 2.84 -7.86
C ILE A 72 2.44 1.68 -7.91
N SER A 73 2.47 0.84 -6.88
CA SER A 73 3.36 -0.33 -6.84
C SER A 73 2.96 -1.38 -7.89
N GLY A 74 1.66 -1.58 -8.10
CA GLY A 74 1.12 -2.44 -9.17
C GLY A 74 1.44 -1.89 -10.57
N ILE A 75 1.25 -0.59 -10.78
CA ILE A 75 1.65 0.11 -12.01
C ILE A 75 3.14 -0.11 -12.30
N ALA A 76 3.99 0.10 -11.30
CA ALA A 76 5.44 -0.06 -11.43
C ALA A 76 5.84 -1.51 -11.73
N LEU A 77 5.15 -2.49 -11.15
CA LEU A 77 5.38 -3.90 -11.46
C LEU A 77 5.08 -4.19 -12.93
N ARG A 78 3.94 -3.74 -13.42
CA ARG A 78 3.53 -3.94 -14.81
C ARG A 78 4.46 -3.27 -15.83
N LEU A 79 4.88 -2.04 -15.56
CA LEU A 79 5.86 -1.34 -16.40
C LEU A 79 7.23 -2.02 -16.40
N SER A 80 7.65 -2.57 -15.26
CA SER A 80 8.90 -3.34 -15.16
C SER A 80 8.87 -4.62 -16.01
N PHE A 81 7.71 -5.28 -16.08
CA PHE A 81 7.52 -6.51 -16.86
C PHE A 81 7.76 -6.33 -18.37
N GLN A 82 7.58 -5.14 -18.90
CA GLN A 82 7.84 -4.86 -20.32
C GLN A 82 9.33 -4.86 -20.68
N ARG A 83 10.20 -4.75 -19.69
CA ARG A 83 11.65 -4.55 -19.88
C ARG A 83 12.53 -5.63 -19.27
N ARG A 84 11.94 -6.55 -18.50
CA ARG A 84 12.67 -7.52 -17.68
C ARG A 84 12.01 -8.89 -17.71
N THR A 85 12.82 -9.92 -17.54
CA THR A 85 12.33 -11.28 -17.30
C THR A 85 11.71 -11.39 -15.91
N LYS A 86 10.87 -12.40 -15.67
CA LYS A 86 10.25 -12.65 -14.36
C LYS A 86 11.28 -12.82 -13.25
N ILE A 87 12.40 -13.50 -13.56
CA ILE A 87 13.49 -13.75 -12.58
C ILE A 87 14.21 -12.45 -12.23
N GLU A 88 14.52 -11.62 -13.22
CA GLU A 88 15.14 -10.30 -12.99
C GLU A 88 14.22 -9.40 -12.16
N MET A 89 12.93 -9.40 -12.46
CA MET A 89 11.94 -8.67 -11.67
C MET A 89 11.93 -9.14 -10.22
N LEU A 90 11.91 -10.45 -9.97
CA LEU A 90 11.90 -10.99 -8.62
C LEU A 90 13.17 -10.60 -7.84
N LYS A 91 14.35 -10.73 -8.47
CA LYS A 91 15.63 -10.30 -7.87
C LYS A 91 15.63 -8.82 -7.53
N GLU A 92 15.10 -7.98 -8.42
CA GLU A 92 14.96 -6.55 -8.16
C GLU A 92 14.01 -6.28 -6.99
N ARG A 93 12.84 -6.96 -6.92
CA ARG A 93 11.88 -6.81 -5.82
C ARG A 93 12.47 -7.24 -4.49
N ILE A 94 13.24 -8.33 -4.44
CA ILE A 94 13.98 -8.70 -3.23
C ILE A 94 14.90 -7.56 -2.79
N LYS A 95 15.68 -7.00 -3.73
CA LYS A 95 16.64 -5.94 -3.42
C LYS A 95 15.99 -4.65 -2.92
N ILE A 96 14.88 -4.22 -3.53
CA ILE A 96 14.26 -2.93 -3.22
C ILE A 96 13.16 -2.99 -2.15
N LEU A 97 12.64 -4.18 -1.84
CA LEU A 97 11.59 -4.36 -0.83
C LEU A 97 12.10 -5.12 0.40
N ILE A 98 12.71 -6.29 0.21
CA ILE A 98 13.07 -7.17 1.33
C ILE A 98 14.30 -6.69 2.08
N ILE A 99 15.33 -6.20 1.39
CA ILE A 99 16.53 -5.67 2.08
C ILE A 99 16.16 -4.46 2.96
N PRO A 100 15.47 -3.41 2.45
CA PRO A 100 15.03 -2.31 3.30
C PRO A 100 14.04 -2.74 4.39
N TYR A 101 13.18 -3.73 4.11
CA TYR A 101 12.25 -4.29 5.09
C TYR A 101 12.99 -4.91 6.28
N ILE A 102 13.91 -5.85 6.03
CA ILE A 102 14.69 -6.51 7.08
C ILE A 102 15.50 -5.47 7.87
N PHE A 103 16.23 -4.61 7.18
CA PHE A 103 17.04 -3.57 7.83
C PHE A 103 16.17 -2.61 8.66
N GLY A 104 15.07 -2.13 8.09
CA GLY A 104 14.18 -1.19 8.73
C GLY A 104 13.47 -1.77 9.95
N THR A 105 12.96 -3.00 9.86
CA THR A 105 12.28 -3.65 10.99
C THR A 105 13.26 -4.02 12.11
N THR A 106 14.42 -4.60 11.78
CA THR A 106 15.39 -5.06 12.80
C THR A 106 16.08 -3.90 13.51
N ILE A 107 16.39 -2.80 12.83
CA ILE A 107 17.09 -1.67 13.44
C ILE A 107 16.12 -0.60 13.91
N PHE A 108 15.36 0.01 12.99
CA PHE A 108 14.48 1.12 13.34
C PHE A 108 13.21 0.66 14.06
N GLY A 109 12.63 -0.48 13.68
CA GLY A 109 11.48 -1.06 14.37
C GLY A 109 11.82 -1.40 15.82
N THR A 110 12.95 -2.09 16.04
CA THR A 110 13.44 -2.42 17.38
C THR A 110 13.72 -1.17 18.21
N ALA A 111 14.41 -0.18 17.66
CA ALA A 111 14.72 1.06 18.37
C ALA A 111 13.45 1.84 18.73
N SER A 112 12.52 1.98 17.81
CA SER A 112 11.24 2.69 18.02
C SER A 112 10.41 2.02 19.13
N LEU A 113 10.30 0.69 19.09
CA LEU A 113 9.56 -0.08 20.07
C LEU A 113 10.21 0.00 21.46
N ALA A 114 11.53 -0.18 21.54
CA ALA A 114 12.26 -0.08 22.79
C ALA A 114 12.13 1.31 23.43
N ILE A 115 12.19 2.38 22.63
CA ILE A 115 11.99 3.77 23.11
C ILE A 115 10.57 3.94 23.64
N ALA A 116 9.55 3.49 22.90
CA ALA A 116 8.16 3.66 23.30
C ALA A 116 7.85 2.91 24.60
N PHE A 117 8.22 1.64 24.71
CA PHE A 117 8.00 0.88 25.94
C PHE A 117 8.81 1.41 27.13
N THR A 118 10.08 1.80 26.91
CA THR A 118 10.88 2.43 27.96
C THR A 118 10.24 3.70 28.49
N TYR A 119 9.62 4.49 27.60
CA TYR A 119 8.94 5.74 28.01
C TYR A 119 7.72 5.48 28.89
N TYR A 120 6.94 4.42 28.63
CA TYR A 120 5.70 4.12 29.36
C TYR A 120 5.92 3.23 30.59
N GLU A 121 6.84 2.28 30.54
CA GLU A 121 6.96 1.18 31.49
C GLU A 121 8.34 1.12 32.19
N GLY A 122 9.29 1.95 31.73
CA GLY A 122 10.69 1.88 32.17
C GLY A 122 11.50 0.90 31.31
N TRP A 123 12.81 0.87 31.50
CA TRP A 123 13.73 0.06 30.71
C TRP A 123 13.65 -1.44 31.03
N SER A 124 13.55 -2.27 29.97
CA SER A 124 13.79 -3.72 30.03
C SER A 124 14.57 -4.19 28.79
N SER A 125 15.51 -5.12 28.99
CA SER A 125 16.23 -5.77 27.87
C SER A 125 15.32 -6.57 26.97
N ASP A 126 14.16 -7.01 27.46
CA ASP A 126 13.16 -7.77 26.70
C ASP A 126 12.58 -6.99 25.54
N TYR A 127 12.58 -5.64 25.63
CA TYR A 127 12.11 -4.78 24.53
C TYR A 127 12.97 -4.87 23.29
N LEU A 128 14.28 -5.13 23.44
CA LEU A 128 15.17 -5.37 22.31
C LEU A 128 14.81 -6.67 21.60
N TRP A 129 14.53 -7.72 22.37
CA TRP A 129 14.12 -9.01 21.82
C TRP A 129 12.75 -8.94 21.17
N LEU A 130 11.79 -8.31 21.83
CA LEU A 130 10.45 -8.06 21.29
C LEU A 130 10.54 -7.22 20.00
N GLY A 131 11.44 -6.23 19.95
CA GLY A 131 11.69 -5.44 18.75
C GLY A 131 12.20 -6.26 17.58
N VAL A 132 13.09 -7.24 17.79
CA VAL A 132 13.54 -8.13 16.73
C VAL A 132 12.37 -8.95 16.16
N LEU A 133 11.41 -9.34 16.98
CA LEU A 133 10.22 -10.06 16.53
C LEU A 133 9.32 -9.23 15.59
N THR A 134 9.47 -7.90 15.58
CA THR A 134 8.74 -7.04 14.63
C THR A 134 9.02 -7.35 13.16
N ILE A 135 10.05 -8.13 12.86
CA ILE A 135 10.32 -8.63 11.50
C ILE A 135 9.14 -9.46 10.95
N PHE A 136 8.41 -10.15 11.81
CA PHE A 136 7.26 -10.95 11.39
C PHE A 136 6.02 -10.09 11.11
N ASP A 137 5.80 -9.07 11.90
CA ASP A 137 4.66 -8.15 11.74
C ASP A 137 4.94 -7.04 10.73
N GLY A 138 6.19 -6.61 10.60
CA GLY A 138 6.63 -5.56 9.70
C GLY A 138 6.58 -4.17 10.31
N ALA A 139 6.09 -4.01 11.54
CA ALA A 139 5.96 -2.73 12.22
C ALA A 139 5.42 -1.63 11.26
N HIS A 140 6.16 -0.54 11.08
CA HIS A 140 5.78 0.54 10.16
C HIS A 140 6.02 0.22 8.67
N LEU A 141 6.70 -0.88 8.36
CA LEU A 141 7.06 -1.32 7.01
C LEU A 141 6.21 -2.50 6.50
N TRP A 142 5.11 -2.83 7.20
CA TRP A 142 4.20 -3.91 6.84
C TRP A 142 3.77 -3.88 5.36
N PHE A 143 3.63 -2.70 4.77
CA PHE A 143 3.24 -2.52 3.37
C PHE A 143 4.30 -3.04 2.38
N LEU A 144 5.61 -2.98 2.71
CA LEU A 144 6.67 -3.56 1.88
C LEU A 144 6.56 -5.08 1.81
N LYS A 145 6.27 -5.72 2.95
CA LYS A 145 6.01 -7.16 3.04
C LYS A 145 4.82 -7.54 2.15
N ASN A 146 3.71 -6.81 2.26
CA ASN A 146 2.52 -7.07 1.47
C ASN A 146 2.76 -6.88 -0.03
N ILE A 147 3.42 -5.80 -0.45
CA ILE A 147 3.79 -5.57 -1.85
C ILE A 147 4.65 -6.72 -2.38
N PHE A 148 5.61 -7.22 -1.58
CA PHE A 148 6.43 -8.35 -1.99
C PHE A 148 5.61 -9.62 -2.17
N ILE A 149 4.69 -9.92 -1.24
CA ILE A 149 3.79 -11.07 -1.36
C ILE A 149 2.92 -10.95 -2.62
N TYR A 150 2.37 -9.76 -2.91
CA TYR A 150 1.58 -9.54 -4.13
C TYR A 150 2.42 -9.73 -5.40
N CYS A 151 3.70 -9.32 -5.38
CA CYS A 151 4.61 -9.60 -6.48
C CYS A 151 4.81 -11.11 -6.68
N LEU A 152 5.01 -11.89 -5.60
CA LEU A 152 5.15 -13.34 -5.68
C LEU A 152 3.92 -14.01 -6.28
N ILE A 153 2.73 -13.56 -5.88
CA ILE A 153 1.45 -14.09 -6.38
C ILE A 153 1.25 -13.75 -7.86
N LEU A 154 1.51 -12.50 -8.26
CA LEU A 154 1.08 -11.99 -9.56
C LEU A 154 2.12 -12.09 -10.69
N ILE A 155 3.43 -12.11 -10.38
CA ILE A 155 4.49 -12.25 -11.41
C ILE A 155 4.29 -13.49 -12.30
N PRO A 156 3.92 -14.67 -11.79
CA PRO A 156 3.65 -15.83 -12.64
C PRO A 156 2.55 -15.60 -13.68
N PHE A 157 1.53 -14.80 -13.32
CA PHE A 157 0.32 -14.58 -14.14
C PHE A 157 0.39 -13.33 -15.03
N LEU A 158 1.47 -12.55 -14.99
CA LEU A 158 1.58 -11.31 -15.77
C LEU A 158 1.44 -11.54 -17.28
N ASN A 159 1.89 -12.67 -17.82
CA ASN A 159 1.70 -13.02 -19.23
C ASN A 159 0.22 -13.13 -19.59
N LEU A 160 -0.60 -13.73 -18.73
CA LEU A 160 -2.04 -13.88 -18.97
C LEU A 160 -2.77 -12.54 -18.96
N ILE A 161 -2.33 -11.63 -18.11
CA ILE A 161 -2.90 -10.28 -17.98
C ILE A 161 -2.45 -9.41 -19.17
N SER A 162 -1.20 -9.56 -19.61
CA SER A 162 -0.59 -8.76 -20.67
C SER A 162 -1.12 -9.04 -22.06
N ASN A 163 -1.45 -10.30 -22.36
CA ASN A 163 -1.87 -10.72 -23.71
C ASN A 163 -3.27 -10.24 -24.09
N LYS A 164 -3.98 -9.55 -23.19
CA LYS A 164 -5.35 -9.05 -23.40
C LYS A 164 -5.43 -7.53 -23.61
N ALA A 165 -4.35 -6.89 -24.05
CA ALA A 165 -4.36 -5.45 -24.36
C ALA A 165 -5.11 -5.12 -25.67
N ASP A 166 -6.11 -5.91 -26.02
CA ASP A 166 -6.96 -5.67 -27.17
C ASP A 166 -7.96 -4.55 -26.85
N LYS A 167 -8.15 -3.62 -27.81
CA LYS A 167 -9.10 -2.49 -27.67
C LYS A 167 -10.54 -2.92 -27.41
N ASP A 168 -10.86 -4.19 -27.64
CA ASP A 168 -12.18 -4.80 -27.47
C ASP A 168 -12.39 -5.52 -26.14
N THR A 169 -11.47 -5.39 -25.18
CA THR A 169 -11.67 -5.99 -23.85
C THR A 169 -12.82 -5.30 -23.11
N ILE A 170 -13.53 -6.06 -22.26
CA ILE A 170 -14.57 -5.52 -21.37
C ILE A 170 -14.01 -4.35 -20.56
N LEU A 171 -12.77 -4.47 -20.08
CA LEU A 171 -12.09 -3.45 -19.30
C LEU A 171 -11.89 -2.15 -20.09
N SER A 172 -11.47 -2.25 -21.35
CA SER A 172 -11.35 -1.09 -22.25
C SER A 172 -12.71 -0.41 -22.48
N LYS A 173 -13.77 -1.20 -22.67
CA LYS A 173 -15.14 -0.67 -22.83
C LYS A 173 -15.60 0.07 -21.58
N ILE A 174 -15.34 -0.49 -20.37
CA ILE A 174 -15.68 0.17 -19.10
C ILE A 174 -14.93 1.50 -18.96
N LEU A 175 -13.62 1.53 -19.24
CA LEU A 175 -12.82 2.75 -19.12
C LEU A 175 -13.28 3.86 -20.08
N ASN A 176 -13.80 3.50 -21.26
CA ASN A 176 -14.32 4.45 -22.24
C ASN A 176 -15.76 4.93 -21.94
N MET A 177 -16.45 4.35 -20.97
CA MET A 177 -17.77 4.80 -20.56
C MET A 177 -17.68 6.02 -19.63
N PRO A 178 -18.57 7.00 -19.74
CA PRO A 178 -18.64 8.07 -18.76
C PRO A 178 -18.79 7.52 -17.34
N GLY A 179 -17.89 7.87 -16.44
CA GLY A 179 -17.89 7.34 -15.07
C GLY A 179 -17.46 5.88 -14.91
N GLY A 180 -16.99 5.22 -15.98
CA GLY A 180 -16.55 3.82 -15.95
C GLY A 180 -15.44 3.54 -14.93
N VAL A 181 -14.63 4.53 -14.58
CA VAL A 181 -13.61 4.43 -13.53
C VAL A 181 -14.22 4.05 -12.16
N PHE A 182 -15.46 4.45 -11.88
CA PHE A 182 -16.12 4.11 -10.61
C PHE A 182 -16.49 2.62 -10.49
N VAL A 183 -16.53 1.87 -11.60
CA VAL A 183 -16.73 0.42 -11.55
C VAL A 183 -15.61 -0.28 -10.77
N PHE A 184 -14.40 0.30 -10.76
CA PHE A 184 -13.26 -0.22 -9.99
C PHE A 184 -13.40 -0.02 -8.48
N SER A 185 -14.36 0.76 -8.01
CA SER A 185 -14.69 0.83 -6.59
C SER A 185 -15.50 -0.39 -6.10
N ILE A 186 -16.15 -1.13 -7.01
CA ILE A 186 -16.99 -2.28 -6.64
C ILE A 186 -16.22 -3.33 -5.81
N PRO A 187 -15.02 -3.82 -6.22
CA PRO A 187 -14.26 -4.77 -5.41
C PRO A 187 -13.91 -4.25 -4.02
N VAL A 188 -13.65 -2.94 -3.89
CA VAL A 188 -13.35 -2.28 -2.62
C VAL A 188 -14.58 -2.22 -1.73
N ILE A 189 -15.74 -1.89 -2.30
CA ILE A 189 -17.02 -1.85 -1.58
C ILE A 189 -17.40 -3.25 -1.10
N LEU A 190 -17.24 -4.27 -1.95
CA LEU A 190 -17.52 -5.66 -1.61
C LEU A 190 -16.58 -6.16 -0.50
N GLU A 191 -15.30 -5.85 -0.59
CA GLU A 191 -14.33 -6.19 0.45
C GLU A 191 -14.72 -5.56 1.79
N GLY A 192 -14.99 -4.25 1.79
CA GLY A 192 -15.39 -3.54 3.00
C GLY A 192 -16.69 -4.08 3.59
N HIS A 193 -17.67 -4.46 2.75
CA HIS A 193 -18.93 -5.04 3.22
C HIS A 193 -18.72 -6.44 3.82
N LEU A 194 -18.01 -7.32 3.12
CA LEU A 194 -17.78 -8.70 3.56
C LEU A 194 -16.96 -8.78 4.85
N LEU A 195 -15.90 -7.98 4.97
CA LEU A 195 -15.07 -8.00 6.17
C LEU A 195 -15.72 -7.29 7.35
N ASN A 196 -16.49 -6.22 7.13
CA ASN A 196 -17.26 -5.59 8.21
C ASN A 196 -18.33 -6.50 8.79
N ILE A 197 -18.99 -7.34 7.98
CA ILE A 197 -19.96 -8.30 8.50
C ILE A 197 -19.27 -9.29 9.47
N THR A 198 -18.06 -9.74 9.15
CA THR A 198 -17.31 -10.68 9.99
C THR A 198 -16.61 -10.01 11.17
N ALA A 199 -16.12 -8.79 10.98
CA ALA A 199 -15.37 -8.05 12.00
C ALA A 199 -16.27 -7.31 12.99
N TYR A 200 -17.51 -7.00 12.63
CA TYR A 200 -18.43 -6.23 13.49
C TYR A 200 -18.72 -6.91 14.83
N SER A 201 -18.69 -8.22 14.88
CA SER A 201 -18.86 -8.99 16.12
C SER A 201 -17.65 -8.94 17.06
N GLU A 202 -16.44 -8.72 16.52
CA GLU A 202 -15.19 -8.66 17.30
C GLU A 202 -14.72 -7.22 17.58
N VAL A 203 -15.00 -6.28 16.68
CA VAL A 203 -14.51 -4.90 16.71
C VAL A 203 -15.22 -4.02 17.75
N VAL A 204 -16.47 -4.31 18.09
CA VAL A 204 -17.23 -3.55 19.11
C VAL A 204 -16.54 -3.59 20.48
N ASN A 205 -15.70 -4.58 20.75
CA ASN A 205 -15.05 -4.74 22.05
C ASN A 205 -13.68 -4.09 22.20
N TYR A 206 -13.01 -3.63 21.10
CA TYR A 206 -11.62 -3.15 21.18
C TYR A 206 -11.33 -1.83 20.47
N GLY A 207 -12.33 -1.11 19.98
CA GLY A 207 -12.12 0.21 19.35
C GLY A 207 -11.27 0.18 18.09
N ARG A 208 -11.09 -0.98 17.46
CA ARG A 208 -10.39 -1.10 16.17
C ARG A 208 -11.24 -0.45 15.09
N SER A 209 -10.73 0.62 14.52
CA SER A 209 -11.41 1.28 13.42
C SER A 209 -11.17 0.53 12.11
N TYR A 210 -12.14 0.60 11.18
CA TYR A 210 -11.98 0.15 9.79
C TYR A 210 -10.71 0.69 9.10
N GLN A 211 -10.07 1.66 9.71
CA GLN A 211 -8.86 2.32 9.21
C GLN A 211 -7.55 1.64 9.64
N GLU A 212 -7.63 0.57 10.41
CA GLU A 212 -6.46 -0.24 10.74
C GLU A 212 -6.12 -1.17 9.58
N TYR A 213 -5.11 -0.78 8.82
CA TYR A 213 -4.62 -1.55 7.68
C TYR A 213 -3.46 -2.48 8.04
N ALA A 214 -2.64 -2.10 9.02
CA ALA A 214 -1.43 -2.83 9.35
C ALA A 214 -1.74 -4.21 9.92
N ASN A 215 -1.22 -5.27 9.28
CA ASN A 215 -1.34 -6.66 9.70
C ASN A 215 -2.79 -7.18 9.87
N THR A 216 -3.75 -6.54 9.21
CA THR A 216 -5.15 -6.98 9.19
C THR A 216 -5.48 -7.65 7.86
N ASN A 217 -6.50 -8.53 7.87
CA ASN A 217 -7.03 -9.12 6.64
C ASN A 217 -7.59 -8.05 5.70
N HIS A 218 -8.22 -7.01 6.27
CA HIS A 218 -8.69 -5.84 5.52
C HIS A 218 -7.53 -5.15 4.80
N GLY A 219 -6.47 -4.77 5.51
CA GLY A 219 -5.32 -4.10 4.89
C GLY A 219 -4.61 -4.97 3.85
N PHE A 220 -4.58 -6.29 4.05
CA PHE A 220 -4.02 -7.22 3.06
C PHE A 220 -4.90 -7.30 1.79
N LEU A 221 -6.20 -7.50 1.93
CA LEU A 221 -7.10 -7.65 0.78
C LEU A 221 -7.28 -6.32 0.03
N LEU A 222 -7.50 -5.23 0.75
CA LEU A 222 -7.59 -3.90 0.15
C LEU A 222 -6.31 -3.54 -0.62
N GLY A 223 -5.16 -3.79 -0.02
CA GLY A 223 -3.87 -3.58 -0.69
C GLY A 223 -3.71 -4.43 -1.94
N PHE A 224 -4.13 -5.69 -1.90
CA PHE A 224 -4.10 -6.57 -3.06
C PHE A 224 -5.01 -6.08 -4.19
N ILE A 225 -6.24 -5.64 -3.87
CA ILE A 225 -7.19 -5.10 -4.84
C ILE A 225 -6.58 -3.89 -5.56
N TRP A 226 -6.06 -2.91 -4.82
CA TRP A 226 -5.48 -1.71 -5.41
C TRP A 226 -4.20 -2.01 -6.21
N PHE A 227 -3.35 -2.91 -5.72
CA PHE A 227 -2.17 -3.35 -6.44
C PHE A 227 -2.53 -4.04 -7.77
N PHE A 228 -3.51 -4.93 -7.74
CA PHE A 228 -4.00 -5.62 -8.93
C PHE A 228 -4.65 -4.66 -9.92
N LEU A 229 -5.46 -3.72 -9.45
CA LEU A 229 -6.03 -2.64 -10.27
C LEU A 229 -4.93 -1.82 -10.97
N GLY A 230 -3.84 -1.50 -10.28
CA GLY A 230 -2.70 -0.83 -10.89
C GLY A 230 -2.10 -1.59 -12.08
N ILE A 231 -1.98 -2.91 -11.96
CA ILE A 231 -1.53 -3.77 -13.06
C ILE A 231 -2.55 -3.77 -14.20
N LEU A 232 -3.84 -3.93 -13.90
CA LEU A 232 -4.91 -4.00 -14.90
C LEU A 232 -5.03 -2.71 -15.70
N LEU A 233 -5.07 -1.57 -15.03
CA LEU A 233 -5.25 -0.26 -15.65
C LEU A 233 -4.13 0.02 -16.65
N VAL A 234 -2.88 -0.15 -16.26
CA VAL A 234 -1.73 0.06 -17.16
C VAL A 234 -1.67 -0.97 -18.28
N SER A 235 -2.23 -2.16 -18.08
CA SER A 235 -2.29 -3.18 -19.14
C SER A 235 -3.19 -2.78 -20.30
N GLN A 236 -4.08 -1.80 -20.12
CA GLN A 236 -4.92 -1.25 -21.20
C GLN A 236 -4.18 -0.23 -22.10
N GLY A 237 -2.92 0.09 -21.78
CA GLY A 237 -2.09 0.97 -22.62
C GLY A 237 -2.70 2.33 -22.84
N ASP A 238 -2.78 2.75 -24.12
CA ASP A 238 -3.25 4.08 -24.52
C ASP A 238 -4.69 4.39 -24.04
N THR A 239 -5.56 3.38 -24.00
CA THR A 239 -6.94 3.55 -23.55
C THR A 239 -7.02 4.10 -22.13
N PHE A 240 -6.16 3.63 -21.22
CA PHE A 240 -6.13 4.13 -19.85
C PHE A 240 -5.60 5.56 -19.76
N TRP A 241 -4.58 5.90 -20.58
CA TRP A 241 -3.93 7.21 -20.52
C TRP A 241 -4.70 8.29 -21.28
N GLU A 242 -5.55 7.92 -22.23
CA GLU A 242 -6.33 8.84 -23.08
C GLU A 242 -7.79 8.98 -22.66
N SER A 243 -8.34 8.06 -21.88
CA SER A 243 -9.75 8.06 -21.46
C SER A 243 -10.13 9.25 -20.58
N ASN A 244 -9.15 10.02 -20.09
CA ASN A 244 -9.35 11.19 -19.22
C ASN A 244 -9.08 12.54 -19.94
N LYS A 245 -9.05 12.55 -21.26
CA LYS A 245 -9.04 13.78 -22.05
C LYS A 245 -10.45 14.10 -22.54
#